data_05a7e8adc962df55343c5f2e35101c2d
#
_entry.id   05a7e8adc962df55343c5f2e35101c2d
#
_cell.length_a   1.000
_cell.length_b   1.000
_cell.length_c   1.000
_cell.angle_alpha   90.00
_cell.angle_beta   90.00
_cell.angle_gamma   90.00
#
_symmetry.space_group_name_H-M   'P 1'
#
loop_
_entity.id
_entity.type
_entity.pdbx_description
1 polymer ?
#
loop_
_entity_poly.entity_id
_entity_poly.type
_entity_poly.pdbx_seq_one_letter_code
_entity_poly.pdbx_strand_id
1 'polypeptide(L)'
;VYERMISERKRIAEEFRSQGAGESARISGQKDRDLKEITSDAYRRSQEIKGKADAEAANIYAAAYNKDADFYRFMRTMEIYKETLDKETVLVLSTDGEFLKYLGSAK
;
A
#
# COMPACT_ATOMS: atom_id res chain seq x y z
N VAL A 1 56.40 -3.71 -36.41
CA VAL A 1 55.17 -3.79 -37.20
C VAL A 1 54.17 -4.75 -36.57
N TYR A 2 54.59 -5.93 -36.15
CA TYR A 2 53.72 -6.94 -35.53
C TYR A 2 53.25 -6.51 -34.15
N GLU A 3 54.15 -5.98 -33.31
CA GLU A 3 53.81 -5.47 -31.97
C GLU A 3 52.83 -4.30 -32.01
N ARG A 4 52.96 -3.43 -33.00
CA ARG A 4 52.05 -2.29 -33.22
C ARG A 4 50.63 -2.76 -33.56
N MET A 5 50.52 -3.81 -34.36
CA MET A 5 49.25 -4.41 -34.72
C MET A 5 48.55 -5.01 -33.50
N ILE A 6 49.29 -5.70 -32.63
CA ILE A 6 48.74 -6.27 -31.38
C ILE A 6 48.29 -5.16 -30.45
N SER A 7 49.10 -4.11 -30.27
CA SER A 7 48.74 -2.95 -29.44
C SER A 7 47.49 -2.26 -29.96
N GLU A 8 47.35 -2.09 -31.25
CA GLU A 8 46.19 -1.46 -31.86
C GLU A 8 44.91 -2.29 -31.65
N ARG A 9 45.02 -3.62 -31.81
CA ARG A 9 43.87 -4.51 -31.53
C ARG A 9 43.46 -4.48 -30.08
N LYS A 10 44.41 -4.43 -29.14
CA LYS A 10 44.11 -4.30 -27.71
C LYS A 10 43.42 -2.99 -27.40
N ARG A 11 43.88 -1.91 -28.00
CA ARG A 11 43.25 -0.58 -27.83
C ARG A 11 41.80 -0.59 -28.31
N ILE A 12 41.55 -1.14 -29.49
CA ILE A 12 40.19 -1.25 -30.04
C ILE A 12 39.30 -2.11 -29.15
N ALA A 13 39.83 -3.26 -28.67
CA ALA A 13 39.09 -4.14 -27.79
C ALA A 13 38.72 -3.44 -26.46
N GLU A 14 39.63 -2.69 -25.85
CA GLU A 14 39.39 -1.92 -24.65
C GLU A 14 38.36 -0.82 -24.90
N GLU A 15 38.42 -0.16 -26.04
CA GLU A 15 37.46 0.85 -26.45
C GLU A 15 36.02 0.26 -26.55
N PHE A 16 35.87 -0.89 -27.20
CA PHE A 16 34.58 -1.59 -27.29
C PHE A 16 34.08 -2.05 -25.94
N ARG A 17 34.93 -2.55 -25.05
CA ARG A 17 34.56 -2.93 -23.68
C ARG A 17 34.07 -1.72 -22.90
N SER A 18 34.78 -0.60 -23.01
CA SER A 18 34.42 0.64 -22.33
C SER A 18 33.08 1.17 -22.81
N GLN A 19 32.84 1.19 -24.12
CA GLN A 19 31.58 1.60 -24.72
C GLN A 19 30.44 0.66 -24.30
N GLY A 20 30.69 -0.66 -24.32
CA GLY A 20 29.72 -1.66 -23.89
C GLY A 20 29.34 -1.51 -22.40
N ALA A 21 30.36 -1.31 -21.55
CA ALA A 21 30.11 -1.07 -20.12
C ALA A 21 29.32 0.22 -19.89
N GLY A 22 29.66 1.29 -20.62
CA GLY A 22 28.92 2.57 -20.55
C GLY A 22 27.48 2.43 -21.01
N GLU A 23 27.24 1.75 -22.11
CA GLU A 23 25.88 1.52 -22.62
C GLU A 23 25.06 0.62 -21.68
N SER A 24 25.69 -0.42 -21.13
CA SER A 24 25.05 -1.29 -20.13
C SER A 24 24.65 -0.49 -18.88
N ALA A 25 25.54 0.37 -18.38
CA ALA A 25 25.24 1.24 -17.24
C ALA A 25 24.10 2.22 -17.55
N ARG A 26 24.07 2.77 -18.77
CA ARG A 26 23.00 3.67 -19.22
C ARG A 26 21.66 2.97 -19.24
N ILE A 27 21.59 1.76 -19.81
CA ILE A 27 20.36 0.95 -19.88
C ILE A 27 19.90 0.57 -18.48
N SER A 28 20.81 0.12 -17.61
CA SER A 28 20.49 -0.22 -16.22
C SER A 28 19.94 0.98 -15.45
N GLY A 29 20.56 2.15 -15.61
CA GLY A 29 20.07 3.39 -15.01
C GLY A 29 18.70 3.80 -15.51
N GLN A 30 18.44 3.64 -16.81
CA GLN A 30 17.14 3.93 -17.39
C GLN A 30 16.08 2.96 -16.86
N LYS A 31 16.40 1.68 -16.80
CA LYS A 31 15.52 0.66 -16.21
C LYS A 31 15.15 1.02 -14.76
N ASP A 32 16.12 1.40 -13.95
CA ASP A 32 15.86 1.76 -12.55
C ASP A 32 14.96 2.98 -12.43
N ARG A 33 15.15 3.99 -13.26
CA ARG A 33 14.28 5.16 -13.32
C ARG A 33 12.86 4.80 -13.73
N ASP A 34 12.72 4.00 -14.77
CA ASP A 34 11.41 3.57 -15.28
C ASP A 34 10.66 2.74 -14.23
N LEU A 35 11.36 1.84 -13.52
CA LEU A 35 10.78 1.07 -12.43
C LEU A 35 10.30 1.96 -11.29
N LYS A 36 11.10 2.95 -10.89
CA LYS A 36 10.71 3.89 -9.84
C LYS A 36 9.50 4.72 -10.25
N GLU A 37 9.46 5.19 -11.48
CA GLU A 37 8.34 5.96 -12.02
C GLU A 37 7.05 5.12 -12.03
N ILE A 38 7.10 3.91 -12.57
CA ILE A 38 5.97 2.99 -12.63
C ILE A 38 5.47 2.65 -11.22
N THR A 39 6.38 2.30 -10.33
CA THR A 39 6.04 1.94 -8.94
C THR A 39 5.43 3.11 -8.19
N SER A 40 6.01 4.30 -8.34
CA SER A 40 5.51 5.53 -7.70
C SER A 40 4.13 5.92 -8.23
N ASP A 41 3.91 5.83 -9.54
CA ASP A 41 2.62 6.11 -10.14
C ASP A 41 1.55 5.10 -9.71
N ALA A 42 1.90 3.83 -9.66
CA ALA A 42 1.01 2.77 -9.18
C ALA A 42 0.64 3.00 -7.70
N TYR A 43 1.61 3.37 -6.86
CA TYR A 43 1.36 3.70 -5.45
C TYR A 43 0.43 4.91 -5.33
N ARG A 44 0.69 5.97 -6.07
CA ARG A 44 -0.15 7.17 -6.09
C ARG A 44 -1.59 6.83 -6.47
N ARG A 45 -1.79 6.09 -7.56
CA ARG A 45 -3.13 5.65 -8.01
C ARG A 45 -3.83 4.80 -6.95
N SER A 46 -3.09 3.89 -6.33
CA SER A 46 -3.63 3.05 -5.25
C SER A 46 -4.12 3.91 -4.08
N GLN A 47 -3.33 4.89 -3.66
CA GLN A 47 -3.72 5.81 -2.58
C GLN A 47 -4.92 6.68 -2.95
N GLU A 48 -4.99 7.15 -4.18
CA GLU A 48 -6.16 7.90 -4.66
C GLU A 48 -7.44 7.06 -4.64
N ILE A 49 -7.36 5.83 -5.12
CA ILE A 49 -8.51 4.90 -5.13
C ILE A 49 -8.96 4.60 -3.69
N LYS A 50 -8.02 4.27 -2.80
CA LYS A 50 -8.32 4.02 -1.40
C LYS A 50 -8.93 5.24 -0.72
N GLY A 51 -8.36 6.43 -0.94
CA GLY A 51 -8.87 7.67 -0.37
C GLY A 51 -10.29 8.00 -0.84
N LYS A 52 -10.56 7.82 -2.12
CA LYS A 52 -11.93 8.00 -2.67
C LYS A 52 -12.91 7.00 -2.08
N ALA A 53 -12.52 5.74 -1.98
CA ALA A 53 -13.36 4.70 -1.39
C ALA A 53 -13.64 4.97 0.08
N ASP A 54 -12.64 5.38 0.85
CA ASP A 54 -12.80 5.74 2.26
C ASP A 54 -13.71 6.95 2.44
N ALA A 55 -13.58 7.97 1.59
CA ALA A 55 -14.44 9.14 1.60
C ALA A 55 -15.90 8.77 1.27
N GLU A 56 -16.10 7.92 0.27
CA GLU A 56 -17.44 7.43 -0.09
C GLU A 56 -18.06 6.63 1.05
N ALA A 57 -17.31 5.72 1.66
CA ALA A 57 -17.76 4.96 2.82
C ALA A 57 -18.14 5.89 3.99
N ALA A 58 -17.31 6.88 4.30
CA ALA A 58 -17.58 7.86 5.33
C ALA A 58 -18.89 8.63 5.06
N ASN A 59 -19.11 9.02 3.81
CA ASN A 59 -20.34 9.70 3.40
C ASN A 59 -21.59 8.82 3.56
N ILE A 60 -21.48 7.54 3.19
CA ILE A 60 -22.57 6.57 3.34
C ILE A 60 -22.90 6.38 4.83
N TYR A 61 -21.90 6.21 5.68
CA TYR A 61 -22.11 6.08 7.13
C TYR A 61 -22.69 7.34 7.74
N ALA A 62 -22.22 8.51 7.34
CA ALA A 62 -22.76 9.78 7.82
C ALA A 62 -24.23 9.96 7.43
N ALA A 63 -24.60 9.60 6.20
CA ALA A 63 -25.99 9.65 5.74
C ALA A 63 -26.88 8.69 6.53
N ALA A 64 -26.39 7.48 6.81
CA ALA A 64 -27.11 6.49 7.61
C ALA A 64 -27.28 6.97 9.06
N TYR A 65 -26.23 7.54 9.65
CA TYR A 65 -26.29 8.11 11.00
C TYR A 65 -27.34 9.24 11.10
N ASN A 66 -27.38 10.11 10.10
CA ASN A 66 -28.33 11.22 10.06
C ASN A 66 -29.80 10.76 9.91
N LYS A 67 -30.03 9.57 9.36
CA LYS A 67 -31.41 9.01 9.26
C LYS A 67 -31.89 8.44 10.58
N ASP A 68 -31.06 7.65 11.26
CA ASP A 68 -31.37 7.04 12.55
C ASP A 68 -30.09 6.76 13.32
N ALA A 69 -29.69 7.69 14.17
CA ALA A 69 -28.46 7.63 14.94
C ALA A 69 -28.42 6.44 15.90
N ASP A 70 -29.53 6.10 16.53
CA ASP A 70 -29.62 5.00 17.50
C ASP A 70 -29.45 3.65 16.80
N PHE A 71 -30.15 3.46 15.70
CA PHE A 71 -30.06 2.24 14.90
C PHE A 71 -28.66 2.06 14.31
N TYR A 72 -28.08 3.13 13.78
CA TYR A 72 -26.72 3.12 13.26
C TYR A 72 -25.72 2.72 14.36
N ARG A 73 -25.83 3.31 15.53
CA ARG A 73 -24.95 3.02 16.68
C ARG A 73 -25.07 1.56 17.09
N PHE A 74 -26.29 1.03 17.11
CA PHE A 74 -26.56 -0.38 17.38
C PHE A 74 -25.88 -1.28 16.34
N MET A 75 -26.10 -1.02 15.05
CA MET A 75 -25.51 -1.82 13.96
C MET A 75 -23.99 -1.78 13.97
N ARG A 76 -23.37 -0.60 14.16
CA ARG A 76 -21.93 -0.49 14.24
C ARG A 76 -21.36 -1.22 15.45
N THR A 77 -22.03 -1.19 16.56
CA THR A 77 -21.62 -1.92 17.75
C THR A 77 -21.65 -3.43 17.50
N MET A 78 -22.69 -3.94 16.83
CA MET A 78 -22.76 -5.35 16.45
C MET A 78 -21.65 -5.76 15.49
N GLU A 79 -21.34 -4.94 14.50
CA GLU A 79 -20.22 -5.17 13.58
C GLU A 79 -18.88 -5.23 14.32
N ILE A 80 -18.64 -4.31 15.24
CA ILE A 80 -17.43 -4.27 16.06
C ILE A 80 -17.33 -5.54 16.92
N TYR A 81 -18.42 -5.99 17.53
CA TYR A 81 -18.40 -7.25 18.26
C TYR A 81 -18.03 -8.42 17.36
N LYS A 82 -18.56 -8.48 16.15
CA LYS A 82 -18.30 -9.53 15.19
C LYS A 82 -16.83 -9.56 14.74
N GLU A 83 -16.21 -8.39 14.59
CA GLU A 83 -14.83 -8.25 14.13
C GLU A 83 -13.81 -8.48 15.26
N THR A 84 -14.13 -8.06 16.49
CA THR A 84 -13.19 -8.04 17.60
C THR A 84 -13.35 -9.21 18.56
N LEU A 85 -14.54 -9.79 18.67
CA LEU A 85 -14.84 -10.87 19.60
C LEU A 85 -14.82 -12.23 18.86
N ASP A 86 -13.75 -12.98 19.02
CA ASP A 86 -13.66 -14.36 18.58
C ASP A 86 -13.61 -15.31 19.79
N LYS A 87 -13.49 -16.61 19.53
CA LYS A 87 -13.48 -17.65 20.58
C LYS A 87 -12.26 -17.57 21.50
N GLU A 88 -11.20 -16.93 21.06
CA GLU A 88 -9.92 -16.83 21.78
C GLU A 88 -9.71 -15.45 22.42
N THR A 89 -10.62 -14.50 22.17
CA THR A 89 -10.50 -13.15 22.69
C THR A 89 -10.97 -13.06 24.13
N VAL A 90 -10.10 -12.53 25.00
CA VAL A 90 -10.43 -12.24 26.40
C VAL A 90 -10.44 -10.72 26.56
N LEU A 91 -11.57 -10.21 27.01
CA LEU A 91 -11.76 -8.76 27.21
C LEU A 91 -11.86 -8.46 28.71
N VAL A 92 -11.12 -7.42 29.13
CA VAL A 92 -11.25 -6.86 30.48
C VAL A 92 -11.81 -5.46 30.33
N LEU A 93 -13.09 -5.30 30.62
CA LEU A 93 -13.84 -4.05 30.43
C LEU A 93 -14.59 -3.69 31.68
N SER A 94 -14.82 -2.37 31.86
CA SER A 94 -15.78 -1.89 32.86
C SER A 94 -17.20 -2.25 32.40
N THR A 95 -18.00 -2.75 33.31
CA THR A 95 -19.40 -3.09 33.05
C THR A 95 -20.28 -1.91 32.67
N ASP A 96 -19.83 -0.69 32.96
CA ASP A 96 -20.53 0.56 32.64
C ASP A 96 -20.14 1.14 31.28
N GLY A 97 -19.22 0.48 30.54
CA GLY A 97 -18.73 0.97 29.26
C GLY A 97 -19.77 0.83 28.13
N GLU A 98 -19.70 1.74 27.15
CA GLU A 98 -20.58 1.70 25.96
C GLU A 98 -20.43 0.40 25.16
N PHE A 99 -19.25 -0.20 25.16
CA PHE A 99 -18.98 -1.43 24.43
C PHE A 99 -19.89 -2.59 24.87
N LEU A 100 -20.20 -2.66 26.17
CA LEU A 100 -21.07 -3.72 26.72
C LEU A 100 -22.54 -3.31 26.84
N LYS A 101 -22.89 -2.12 26.43
CA LYS A 101 -24.25 -1.56 26.55
C LYS A 101 -25.33 -2.48 26.00
N TYR A 102 -25.14 -3.01 24.81
CA TYR A 102 -26.12 -3.87 24.14
C TYR A 102 -26.06 -5.32 24.63
N LEU A 103 -24.93 -5.78 25.13
CA LEU A 103 -24.80 -7.11 25.72
C LEU A 103 -25.45 -7.19 27.11
N GLY A 104 -25.38 -6.10 27.88
CA GLY A 104 -25.97 -6.02 29.23
C GLY A 104 -27.46 -5.76 29.26
N SER A 105 -28.05 -5.30 28.17
CA SER A 105 -29.51 -4.94 28.10
C SER A 105 -30.41 -6.06 27.59
N ALA A 106 -29.85 -7.24 27.31
CA ALA A 106 -30.58 -8.41 26.87
C ALA A 106 -31.28 -9.13 28.04
N LYS A 107 -32.10 -8.43 28.79
CA LYS A 107 -32.99 -9.02 29.81
C LYS A 107 -34.41 -8.99 29.34
#